data_0cc53694481822657aaf173c862e9a69
#
_entry.id   0cc53694481822657aaf173c862e9a69
#
_cell.length_a   1.000
_cell.length_b   1.000
_cell.length_c   1.000
_cell.angle_alpha   90.00
_cell.angle_beta   90.00
_cell.angle_gamma   90.00
#
_symmetry.space_group_name_H-M   'P 1'
#
loop_
_entity.id
_entity.type
_entity.pdbx_description
1 polymer ?
#
loop_
_entity_poly.entity_id
_entity_poly.type
_entity_poly.pdbx_seq_one_letter_code
_entity_poly.pdbx_strand_id
1 'polypeptide(L)'
;MNALKNKLKTKQIVFGPWCIIPSATVIDIIASTGVDFVIIDMEHGCHDYETVENMIRAADSKGCGSLVRVLENNEGFILRALDLGATGVIVPHIESKKDAEKAISYTKYSPLGSRGFSPFTRAGGYSLNNVKLHSEKQNKESVLILLIEGIGGIKSIEDILTIENIEEKVDGIYIGAYDLSQSFGMPGEVDHPQIKAEMDKIIKKVNKKGIAAGGYVAKNDNDVKRMVNLGMQIITLLPDCTILYHAIEERYGTIKKMKGEIA
;
A
#
# COMPACT_ATOMS: atom_id res chain seq x y z
N MET A 1 -14.88 -1.27 -12.59
CA MET A 1 -14.08 -1.49 -11.35
C MET A 1 -12.63 -1.67 -11.80
N ASN A 2 -11.68 -1.01 -11.15
CA ASN A 2 -10.27 -1.18 -11.52
C ASN A 2 -9.79 -2.63 -11.24
N ALA A 3 -8.75 -3.08 -11.96
CA ALA A 3 -8.29 -4.45 -11.91
C ALA A 3 -7.81 -4.88 -10.51
N LEU A 4 -7.04 -4.01 -9.83
CA LEU A 4 -6.53 -4.28 -8.49
C LEU A 4 -7.66 -4.45 -7.48
N LYS A 5 -8.63 -3.51 -7.46
CA LYS A 5 -9.77 -3.59 -6.55
C LYS A 5 -10.62 -4.85 -6.80
N ASN A 6 -10.78 -5.23 -8.07
CA ASN A 6 -11.50 -6.45 -8.42
C ASN A 6 -10.79 -7.69 -7.87
N LYS A 7 -9.47 -7.79 -8.02
CA LYS A 7 -8.67 -8.88 -7.47
C LYS A 7 -8.79 -8.97 -5.94
N LEU A 8 -8.70 -7.85 -5.23
CA LEU A 8 -8.88 -7.81 -3.76
C LEU A 8 -10.27 -8.29 -3.35
N LYS A 9 -11.34 -7.82 -4.02
CA LYS A 9 -12.72 -8.25 -3.72
C LYS A 9 -13.00 -9.71 -4.04
N THR A 10 -12.36 -10.25 -5.06
CA THR A 10 -12.49 -11.68 -5.45
C THR A 10 -11.50 -12.59 -4.70
N LYS A 11 -10.85 -12.06 -3.66
CA LYS A 11 -9.90 -12.78 -2.80
C LYS A 11 -8.71 -13.39 -3.53
N GLN A 12 -8.30 -12.77 -4.62
CA GLN A 12 -7.07 -13.13 -5.32
C GLN A 12 -5.87 -12.53 -4.58
N ILE A 13 -4.76 -13.25 -4.60
CA ILE A 13 -3.49 -12.71 -4.11
C ILE A 13 -3.00 -11.67 -5.11
N VAL A 14 -2.57 -10.52 -4.62
CA VAL A 14 -1.97 -9.44 -5.38
C VAL A 14 -0.55 -9.19 -4.89
N PHE A 15 0.33 -8.83 -5.82
CA PHE A 15 1.75 -8.82 -5.60
C PHE A 15 2.41 -7.55 -6.16
N GLY A 16 3.26 -6.88 -5.39
CA GLY A 16 3.95 -5.67 -5.84
C GLY A 16 4.98 -5.14 -4.84
N PRO A 17 5.97 -4.36 -5.31
CA PRO A 17 7.01 -3.78 -4.47
C PRO A 17 6.65 -2.43 -3.87
N TRP A 18 7.41 -2.04 -2.85
CA TRP A 18 7.55 -0.66 -2.40
C TRP A 18 8.52 0.09 -3.33
N CYS A 19 8.22 1.33 -3.67
CA CYS A 19 9.00 2.15 -4.59
C CYS A 19 9.43 3.44 -3.90
N ILE A 20 10.72 3.50 -3.58
CA ILE A 20 11.40 4.61 -2.88
C ILE A 20 12.19 5.45 -3.89
N ILE A 21 12.64 4.87 -5.01
CA ILE A 21 13.41 5.58 -6.03
C ILE A 21 12.47 6.52 -6.82
N PRO A 22 12.74 7.84 -6.85
CA PRO A 22 11.87 8.81 -7.54
C PRO A 22 12.06 8.76 -9.06
N SER A 23 11.57 7.69 -9.71
CA SER A 23 11.78 7.47 -11.14
C SER A 23 10.61 6.76 -11.82
N ALA A 24 9.98 7.44 -12.76
CA ALA A 24 8.97 6.84 -13.64
C ALA A 24 9.53 5.66 -14.46
N THR A 25 10.81 5.72 -14.84
CA THR A 25 11.48 4.63 -15.57
C THR A 25 11.61 3.37 -14.71
N VAL A 26 11.90 3.51 -13.42
CA VAL A 26 11.95 2.37 -12.49
C VAL A 26 10.56 1.74 -12.36
N ILE A 27 9.50 2.56 -12.26
CA ILE A 27 8.12 2.06 -12.25
C ILE A 27 7.77 1.34 -13.54
N ASP A 28 8.16 1.88 -14.71
CA ASP A 28 7.91 1.24 -16.01
C ASP A 28 8.59 -0.15 -16.10
N ILE A 29 9.85 -0.27 -15.63
CA ILE A 29 10.58 -1.53 -15.55
C ILE A 29 9.83 -2.52 -14.64
N ILE A 30 9.47 -2.09 -13.43
CA ILE A 30 8.78 -2.93 -12.46
C ILE A 30 7.42 -3.39 -13.01
N ALA A 31 6.61 -2.47 -13.51
CA ALA A 31 5.27 -2.78 -14.05
C ALA A 31 5.34 -3.71 -15.27
N SER A 32 6.43 -3.64 -16.06
CA SER A 32 6.65 -4.54 -17.20
C SER A 32 6.91 -6.01 -16.81
N THR A 33 7.18 -6.29 -15.53
CA THR A 33 7.29 -7.67 -15.02
C THR A 33 5.93 -8.35 -14.82
N GLY A 34 4.83 -7.58 -14.87
CA GLY A 34 3.47 -8.09 -14.69
C GLY A 34 2.99 -8.10 -13.25
N VAL A 35 3.65 -7.37 -12.34
CA VAL A 35 3.15 -7.18 -10.96
C VAL A 35 1.79 -6.49 -10.95
N ASP A 36 0.96 -6.79 -9.94
CA ASP A 36 -0.40 -6.27 -9.86
C ASP A 36 -0.46 -4.80 -9.48
N PHE A 37 0.50 -4.35 -8.67
CA PHE A 37 0.59 -2.98 -8.19
C PHE A 37 2.03 -2.56 -7.88
N VAL A 38 2.22 -1.26 -7.73
CA VAL A 38 3.39 -0.64 -7.10
C VAL A 38 2.93 0.25 -5.95
N ILE A 39 3.72 0.36 -4.89
CA ILE A 39 3.47 1.30 -3.79
C ILE A 39 4.47 2.45 -3.92
N ILE A 40 4.00 3.60 -4.33
CA ILE A 40 4.78 4.84 -4.41
C ILE A 40 4.79 5.44 -3.01
N ASP A 41 5.95 5.48 -2.39
CA ASP A 41 6.09 5.80 -0.98
C ASP A 41 6.46 7.26 -0.76
N MET A 42 5.46 8.10 -0.43
CA MET A 42 5.70 9.51 -0.13
C MET A 42 6.10 9.77 1.33
N GLU A 43 5.97 8.80 2.23
CA GLU A 43 6.35 8.96 3.62
C GLU A 43 7.88 8.88 3.82
N HIS A 44 8.51 7.86 3.24
CA HIS A 44 9.96 7.66 3.33
C HIS A 44 10.71 7.90 2.03
N GLY A 45 10.00 8.07 0.91
CA GLY A 45 10.58 8.44 -0.37
C GLY A 45 10.70 9.96 -0.55
N CYS A 46 11.71 10.41 -1.29
CA CYS A 46 11.93 11.84 -1.59
C CYS A 46 11.13 12.28 -2.82
N HIS A 47 9.85 11.93 -2.91
CA HIS A 47 9.00 12.26 -4.06
C HIS A 47 8.30 13.61 -3.90
N ASP A 48 8.33 14.43 -4.94
CA ASP A 48 7.39 15.52 -5.11
C ASP A 48 6.15 15.05 -5.90
N TYR A 49 5.10 15.88 -5.94
CA TYR A 49 3.85 15.51 -6.60
C TYR A 49 3.97 15.34 -8.11
N GLU A 50 4.86 16.07 -8.78
CA GLU A 50 5.10 15.92 -10.22
C GLU A 50 5.77 14.57 -10.54
N THR A 51 6.75 14.20 -9.73
CA THR A 51 7.39 12.89 -9.81
C THR A 51 6.38 11.78 -9.58
N VAL A 52 5.53 11.89 -8.54
CA VAL A 52 4.48 10.91 -8.24
C VAL A 52 3.49 10.78 -9.41
N GLU A 53 3.06 11.88 -10.01
CA GLU A 53 2.18 11.84 -11.18
C GLU A 53 2.81 11.08 -12.35
N ASN A 54 4.09 11.31 -12.62
CA ASN A 54 4.81 10.61 -13.69
C ASN A 54 4.99 9.12 -13.37
N MET A 55 5.24 8.76 -12.10
CA MET A 55 5.29 7.36 -11.65
C MET A 55 3.94 6.66 -11.80
N ILE A 56 2.83 7.34 -11.45
CA ILE A 56 1.45 6.83 -11.66
C ILE A 56 1.19 6.59 -13.15
N ARG A 57 1.58 7.54 -14.02
CA ARG A 57 1.42 7.39 -15.48
C ARG A 57 2.19 6.18 -16.02
N ALA A 58 3.40 5.94 -15.52
CA ALA A 58 4.21 4.80 -15.91
C ALA A 58 3.51 3.48 -15.51
N ALA A 59 3.02 3.36 -14.29
CA ALA A 59 2.25 2.20 -13.83
C ALA A 59 1.00 1.96 -14.69
N ASP A 60 0.20 3.01 -14.91
CA ASP A 60 -1.04 2.95 -15.71
C ASP A 60 -0.78 2.50 -17.16
N SER A 61 0.35 2.90 -17.75
CA SER A 61 0.71 2.53 -19.14
C SER A 61 0.84 1.02 -19.32
N LYS A 62 1.07 0.28 -18.25
CA LYS A 62 1.20 -1.18 -18.22
C LYS A 62 -0.01 -1.88 -17.60
N GLY A 63 -1.05 -1.13 -17.22
CA GLY A 63 -2.21 -1.69 -16.49
C GLY A 63 -1.89 -2.13 -15.06
N CYS A 64 -0.77 -1.67 -14.50
CA CYS A 64 -0.36 -1.90 -13.12
C CYS A 64 -1.06 -0.91 -12.19
N GLY A 65 -1.56 -1.38 -11.03
CA GLY A 65 -2.16 -0.52 -10.03
C GLY A 65 -1.11 0.37 -9.35
N SER A 66 -1.42 1.67 -9.16
CA SER A 66 -0.57 2.59 -8.41
C SER A 66 -1.20 2.89 -7.06
N LEU A 67 -0.62 2.41 -5.98
CA LEU A 67 -0.96 2.77 -4.62
C LEU A 67 0.02 3.84 -4.13
N VAL A 68 -0.48 4.92 -3.56
CA VAL A 68 0.38 5.95 -2.97
C VAL A 68 0.28 5.85 -1.46
N ARG A 69 1.41 5.57 -0.77
CA ARG A 69 1.46 5.78 0.67
C ARG A 69 1.62 7.29 0.90
N VAL A 70 0.60 7.90 1.51
CA VAL A 70 0.62 9.33 1.82
C VAL A 70 1.47 9.61 3.06
N LEU A 71 1.89 10.86 3.28
CA LEU A 71 2.75 11.24 4.40
C LEU A 71 2.07 10.98 5.76
N GLU A 72 0.77 11.25 5.85
CA GLU A 72 -0.01 11.11 7.08
C GLU A 72 -1.50 11.03 6.76
N ASN A 73 -2.31 10.68 7.76
CA ASN A 73 -3.76 10.64 7.65
C ASN A 73 -4.36 12.07 7.62
N ASN A 74 -4.13 12.76 6.52
CA ASN A 74 -4.54 14.15 6.29
C ASN A 74 -5.34 14.27 4.99
N GLU A 75 -6.43 15.07 5.03
CA GLU A 75 -7.32 15.27 3.89
C GLU A 75 -6.57 15.76 2.65
N GLY A 76 -5.66 16.73 2.80
CA GLY A 76 -4.93 17.32 1.67
C GLY A 76 -3.97 16.35 1.00
N PHE A 77 -3.28 15.50 1.75
CA PHE A 77 -2.37 14.50 1.19
C PHE A 77 -3.13 13.39 0.47
N ILE A 78 -4.24 12.90 1.06
CA ILE A 78 -5.09 11.88 0.45
C ILE A 78 -5.73 12.43 -0.83
N LEU A 79 -6.28 13.66 -0.77
CA LEU A 79 -6.86 14.33 -1.92
C LEU A 79 -5.86 14.45 -3.07
N ARG A 80 -4.65 14.96 -2.79
CA ARG A 80 -3.60 15.15 -3.80
C ARG A 80 -3.22 13.84 -4.48
N ALA A 81 -2.94 12.78 -3.71
CA ALA A 81 -2.59 11.48 -4.27
C ALA A 81 -3.68 10.95 -5.22
N LEU A 82 -4.94 11.04 -4.80
CA LEU A 82 -6.06 10.58 -5.61
C LEU A 82 -6.33 11.46 -6.82
N ASP A 83 -6.13 12.78 -6.73
CA ASP A 83 -6.33 13.73 -7.83
C ASP A 83 -5.25 13.60 -8.92
N LEU A 84 -4.03 13.15 -8.56
CA LEU A 84 -3.00 12.73 -9.50
C LEU A 84 -3.36 11.44 -10.27
N GLY A 85 -4.46 10.77 -9.90
CA GLY A 85 -4.97 9.59 -10.57
C GLY A 85 -4.43 8.26 -10.02
N ALA A 86 -3.93 8.24 -8.78
CA ALA A 86 -3.57 7.00 -8.13
C ALA A 86 -4.75 6.01 -8.11
N THR A 87 -4.48 4.73 -8.32
CA THR A 87 -5.46 3.65 -8.17
C THR A 87 -6.06 3.62 -6.76
N GLY A 88 -5.25 4.02 -5.77
CA GLY A 88 -5.66 4.12 -4.38
C GLY A 88 -4.57 4.69 -3.48
N VAL A 89 -4.88 4.71 -2.20
CA VAL A 89 -3.96 5.22 -1.17
C VAL A 89 -3.74 4.19 -0.07
N ILE A 90 -2.55 4.24 0.52
CA ILE A 90 -2.21 3.60 1.79
C ILE A 90 -2.08 4.73 2.80
N VAL A 91 -2.89 4.68 3.85
CA VAL A 91 -2.92 5.72 4.88
C VAL A 91 -2.20 5.21 6.12
N PRO A 92 -1.05 5.82 6.49
CA PRO A 92 -0.24 5.39 7.63
C PRO A 92 -0.85 5.80 8.97
N HIS A 93 -0.27 5.27 10.05
CA HIS A 93 -0.54 5.67 11.44
C HIS A 93 -2.01 5.58 11.85
N ILE A 94 -2.68 4.50 11.46
CA ILE A 94 -4.05 4.23 11.93
C ILE A 94 -3.99 3.63 13.34
N GLU A 95 -4.21 4.48 14.34
CA GLU A 95 -4.08 4.14 15.75
C GLU A 95 -5.44 3.95 16.46
N SER A 96 -6.54 4.35 15.82
CA SER A 96 -7.88 4.30 16.40
C SER A 96 -8.98 4.13 15.35
N LYS A 97 -10.19 3.76 15.80
CA LYS A 97 -11.39 3.76 14.97
C LYS A 97 -11.62 5.12 14.32
N LYS A 98 -11.41 6.21 15.07
CA LYS A 98 -11.57 7.59 14.56
C LYS A 98 -10.59 7.89 13.42
N ASP A 99 -9.38 7.38 13.48
CA ASP A 99 -8.41 7.58 12.38
C ASP A 99 -8.83 6.80 11.14
N ALA A 100 -9.34 5.58 11.30
CA ALA A 100 -9.90 4.80 10.20
C ALA A 100 -11.12 5.50 9.56
N GLU A 101 -12.03 6.05 10.37
CA GLU A 101 -13.19 6.82 9.89
C GLU A 101 -12.76 8.07 9.12
N LYS A 102 -11.74 8.81 9.58
CA LYS A 102 -11.17 9.94 8.83
C LYS A 102 -10.59 9.51 7.49
N ALA A 103 -9.75 8.46 7.46
CA ALA A 103 -9.17 7.96 6.22
C ALA A 103 -10.25 7.56 5.21
N ILE A 104 -11.32 6.90 5.65
CA ILE A 104 -12.49 6.58 4.82
C ILE A 104 -13.13 7.87 4.29
N SER A 105 -13.42 8.83 5.17
CA SER A 105 -14.08 10.09 4.81
C SER A 105 -13.29 10.87 3.77
N TYR A 106 -11.97 10.99 3.95
CA TYR A 106 -11.09 11.73 3.05
C TYR A 106 -10.87 11.06 1.69
N THR A 107 -11.08 9.73 1.63
CA THR A 107 -10.94 8.96 0.38
C THR A 107 -12.20 8.99 -0.49
N LYS A 108 -13.37 9.18 0.10
CA LYS A 108 -14.67 9.05 -0.56
C LYS A 108 -15.34 10.42 -0.78
N TYR A 109 -15.97 10.58 -1.94
CA TYR A 109 -16.85 11.71 -2.23
C TYR A 109 -18.19 11.56 -1.50
N SER A 110 -18.87 12.69 -1.29
CA SER A 110 -20.25 12.70 -0.76
C SER A 110 -21.16 11.73 -1.55
N PRO A 111 -22.10 11.01 -0.90
CA PRO A 111 -22.43 11.06 0.52
C PRO A 111 -21.58 10.13 1.41
N LEU A 112 -20.60 9.39 0.85
CA LEU A 112 -19.80 8.38 1.56
C LEU A 112 -18.64 8.98 2.34
N GLY A 113 -18.25 10.20 2.04
CA GLY A 113 -17.15 10.91 2.66
C GLY A 113 -17.14 12.40 2.34
N SER A 114 -16.01 13.05 2.65
CA SER A 114 -15.79 14.49 2.52
C SER A 114 -14.72 14.88 1.51
N ARG A 115 -14.21 13.92 0.69
CA ARG A 115 -13.19 14.22 -0.33
C ARG A 115 -13.59 15.41 -1.17
N GLY A 116 -12.70 16.42 -1.28
CA GLY A 116 -12.88 17.56 -2.16
C GLY A 116 -13.03 17.14 -3.63
N PHE A 117 -13.84 17.85 -4.39
CA PHE A 117 -14.14 17.50 -5.77
C PHE A 117 -13.63 18.55 -6.76
N SER A 118 -12.84 18.13 -7.74
CA SER A 118 -12.47 18.96 -8.90
C SER A 118 -12.50 18.10 -10.17
N PRO A 119 -13.27 18.50 -11.20
CA PRO A 119 -13.26 17.79 -12.48
C PRO A 119 -12.04 18.13 -13.34
N PHE A 120 -11.22 19.10 -12.94
CA PHE A 120 -10.09 19.61 -13.70
C PHE A 120 -8.76 18.89 -13.40
N THR A 121 -8.81 17.85 -12.56
CA THR A 121 -7.66 17.00 -12.22
C THR A 121 -7.57 15.81 -13.17
N ARG A 122 -6.45 15.08 -13.13
CA ARG A 122 -6.29 13.85 -13.87
C ARG A 122 -7.38 12.81 -13.49
N ALA A 123 -7.63 12.66 -12.21
CA ALA A 123 -8.72 11.80 -11.73
C ALA A 123 -10.08 12.27 -12.23
N GLY A 124 -10.30 13.58 -12.36
CA GLY A 124 -11.52 14.19 -12.88
C GLY A 124 -11.69 14.09 -14.41
N GLY A 125 -10.64 13.64 -15.12
CA GLY A 125 -10.65 13.50 -16.58
C GLY A 125 -10.57 14.84 -17.33
N TYR A 126 -10.20 15.93 -16.64
CA TYR A 126 -10.04 17.29 -17.21
C TYR A 126 -11.31 17.82 -17.91
N SER A 127 -12.49 17.34 -17.52
CA SER A 127 -13.73 17.58 -18.25
C SER A 127 -14.92 17.83 -17.32
N LEU A 128 -15.83 18.70 -17.76
CA LEU A 128 -17.11 18.93 -17.12
C LEU A 128 -18.18 17.89 -17.49
N ASN A 129 -17.84 16.95 -18.38
CA ASN A 129 -18.78 15.92 -18.81
C ASN A 129 -18.96 14.85 -17.73
N ASN A 130 -20.21 14.50 -17.45
CA ASN A 130 -20.57 13.41 -16.54
C ASN A 130 -19.99 13.52 -15.11
N VAL A 131 -19.87 14.73 -14.57
CA VAL A 131 -19.30 15.04 -13.26
C VAL A 131 -19.91 14.18 -12.13
N LYS A 132 -21.25 14.01 -12.13
CA LYS A 132 -21.93 13.15 -11.14
C LYS A 132 -21.52 11.69 -11.25
N LEU A 133 -21.52 11.15 -12.46
CA LEU A 133 -21.12 9.75 -12.71
C LEU A 133 -19.64 9.52 -12.33
N HIS A 134 -18.80 10.55 -12.47
CA HIS A 134 -17.41 10.47 -12.08
C HIS A 134 -17.25 10.22 -10.57
N SER A 135 -17.93 10.97 -9.71
CA SER A 135 -17.82 10.80 -8.24
C SER A 135 -18.33 9.42 -7.80
N GLU A 136 -19.45 8.97 -8.37
CA GLU A 136 -19.99 7.64 -8.10
C GLU A 136 -19.02 6.52 -8.53
N LYS A 137 -18.40 6.67 -9.70
CA LYS A 137 -17.39 5.74 -10.21
C LYS A 137 -16.16 5.71 -9.30
N GLN A 138 -15.61 6.87 -8.95
CA GLN A 138 -14.43 6.95 -8.09
C GLN A 138 -14.69 6.38 -6.69
N ASN A 139 -15.86 6.59 -6.10
CA ASN A 139 -16.25 5.99 -4.83
C ASN A 139 -16.22 4.45 -4.88
N LYS A 140 -16.55 3.87 -6.04
CA LYS A 140 -16.53 2.41 -6.25
C LYS A 140 -15.14 1.88 -6.61
N GLU A 141 -14.30 2.68 -7.27
CA GLU A 141 -13.05 2.21 -7.86
C GLU A 141 -11.81 2.54 -7.06
N SER A 142 -11.80 3.64 -6.28
CA SER A 142 -10.64 3.99 -5.45
C SER A 142 -10.37 2.93 -4.38
N VAL A 143 -9.12 2.49 -4.30
CA VAL A 143 -8.64 1.54 -3.29
C VAL A 143 -8.20 2.32 -2.04
N LEU A 144 -8.64 1.85 -0.87
CA LEU A 144 -8.17 2.33 0.43
C LEU A 144 -7.55 1.19 1.22
N ILE A 145 -6.29 1.35 1.60
CA ILE A 145 -5.59 0.46 2.51
C ILE A 145 -5.26 1.24 3.78
N LEU A 146 -5.64 0.70 4.93
CA LEU A 146 -5.28 1.23 6.24
C LEU A 146 -3.98 0.57 6.71
N LEU A 147 -2.97 1.36 7.10
CA LEU A 147 -1.71 0.86 7.59
C LEU A 147 -1.68 0.96 9.12
N ILE A 148 -1.58 -0.21 9.76
CA ILE A 148 -1.51 -0.38 11.21
C ILE A 148 -0.07 -0.76 11.56
N GLU A 149 0.61 0.09 12.31
CA GLU A 149 2.03 -0.03 12.57
C GLU A 149 2.47 0.37 13.99
N GLY A 150 1.49 0.70 14.83
CA GLY A 150 1.68 1.04 16.24
C GLY A 150 0.83 0.20 17.19
N ILE A 151 1.23 0.21 18.48
CA ILE A 151 0.51 -0.51 19.55
C ILE A 151 -0.94 -0.03 19.68
N GLY A 152 -1.21 1.26 19.42
CA GLY A 152 -2.56 1.82 19.45
C GLY A 152 -3.46 1.16 18.42
N GLY A 153 -2.99 1.06 17.15
CA GLY A 153 -3.71 0.39 16.08
C GLY A 153 -3.96 -1.09 16.35
N ILE A 154 -2.95 -1.79 16.91
CA ILE A 154 -3.09 -3.19 17.34
C ILE A 154 -4.20 -3.35 18.36
N LYS A 155 -4.23 -2.49 19.39
CA LYS A 155 -5.26 -2.52 20.43
C LYS A 155 -6.64 -2.14 19.92
N SER A 156 -6.69 -1.25 18.92
CA SER A 156 -7.93 -0.72 18.36
C SER A 156 -8.49 -1.55 17.21
N ILE A 157 -7.82 -2.62 16.78
CA ILE A 157 -8.23 -3.37 15.56
C ILE A 157 -9.67 -3.86 15.63
N GLU A 158 -10.14 -4.33 16.80
CA GLU A 158 -11.52 -4.80 16.95
C GLU A 158 -12.51 -3.66 16.78
N ASP A 159 -12.25 -2.50 17.38
CA ASP A 159 -13.09 -1.30 17.24
C ASP A 159 -13.09 -0.80 15.79
N ILE A 160 -11.93 -0.80 15.11
CA ILE A 160 -11.83 -0.46 13.68
C ILE A 160 -12.74 -1.38 12.85
N LEU A 161 -12.70 -2.67 13.10
CA LEU A 161 -13.51 -3.66 12.40
C LEU A 161 -15.02 -3.58 12.72
N THR A 162 -15.45 -2.78 13.72
CA THR A 162 -16.87 -2.49 13.98
C THR A 162 -17.43 -1.35 13.13
N ILE A 163 -16.61 -0.64 12.35
CA ILE A 163 -17.12 0.40 11.43
C ILE A 163 -18.15 -0.24 10.49
N GLU A 164 -19.28 0.42 10.36
CA GLU A 164 -20.40 -0.07 9.55
C GLU A 164 -19.99 -0.26 8.08
N ASN A 165 -20.21 -1.46 7.55
CA ASN A 165 -19.86 -1.84 6.17
C ASN A 165 -18.39 -1.54 5.83
N ILE A 166 -17.48 -1.79 6.77
CA ILE A 166 -16.06 -1.49 6.59
C ILE A 166 -15.47 -2.23 5.37
N GLU A 167 -15.92 -3.46 5.11
CA GLU A 167 -15.50 -4.31 3.98
C GLU A 167 -15.88 -3.73 2.60
N GLU A 168 -16.80 -2.77 2.56
CA GLU A 168 -17.14 -2.02 1.35
C GLU A 168 -16.33 -0.74 1.20
N LYS A 169 -15.87 -0.19 2.32
CA LYS A 169 -15.18 1.11 2.43
C LYS A 169 -13.66 0.98 2.40
N VAL A 170 -13.15 -0.11 2.98
CA VAL A 170 -11.72 -0.42 3.12
C VAL A 170 -11.41 -1.68 2.34
N ASP A 171 -10.45 -1.61 1.42
CA ASP A 171 -10.08 -2.72 0.57
C ASP A 171 -9.01 -3.61 1.19
N GLY A 172 -8.18 -3.04 2.06
CA GLY A 172 -7.12 -3.77 2.75
C GLY A 172 -6.71 -3.16 4.08
N ILE A 173 -6.19 -4.01 4.95
CA ILE A 173 -5.46 -3.61 6.15
C ILE A 173 -4.06 -4.19 6.03
N TYR A 174 -3.06 -3.31 6.05
CA TYR A 174 -1.65 -3.65 5.98
C TYR A 174 -0.99 -3.43 7.35
N ILE A 175 -0.13 -4.33 7.78
CA ILE A 175 0.56 -4.23 9.07
C ILE A 175 2.03 -3.89 8.79
N GLY A 176 2.47 -2.71 9.25
CA GLY A 176 3.84 -2.23 9.12
C GLY A 176 4.75 -2.89 10.15
N ALA A 177 5.46 -3.96 9.77
CA ALA A 177 6.24 -4.77 10.70
C ALA A 177 7.41 -4.02 11.33
N TYR A 178 8.05 -3.10 10.61
CA TYR A 178 9.20 -2.35 11.10
C TYR A 178 8.81 -1.36 12.20
N ASP A 179 7.82 -0.50 11.93
CA ASP A 179 7.33 0.47 12.91
C ASP A 179 6.61 -0.23 14.06
N LEU A 180 5.92 -1.34 13.79
CA LEU A 180 5.36 -2.17 14.83
C LEU A 180 6.44 -2.70 15.76
N SER A 181 7.56 -3.23 15.24
CA SER A 181 8.68 -3.71 16.06
C SER A 181 9.26 -2.59 16.91
N GLN A 182 9.42 -1.39 16.35
CA GLN A 182 9.86 -0.20 17.07
C GLN A 182 8.88 0.16 18.20
N SER A 183 7.57 0.14 17.93
CA SER A 183 6.54 0.47 18.92
C SER A 183 6.51 -0.52 20.11
N PHE A 184 6.99 -1.74 19.91
CA PHE A 184 7.20 -2.74 20.97
C PHE A 184 8.56 -2.65 21.67
N GLY A 185 9.40 -1.66 21.34
CA GLY A 185 10.75 -1.49 21.89
C GLY A 185 11.79 -2.48 21.32
N MET A 186 11.51 -3.07 20.17
CA MET A 186 12.35 -4.05 19.48
C MET A 186 12.64 -3.60 18.03
N PRO A 187 13.28 -2.42 17.82
CA PRO A 187 13.40 -1.82 16.50
C PRO A 187 14.15 -2.74 15.52
N GLY A 188 13.51 -3.04 14.38
CA GLY A 188 14.06 -3.90 13.33
C GLY A 188 13.91 -5.40 13.57
N GLU A 189 13.49 -5.85 14.76
CA GLU A 189 13.27 -7.26 15.06
C GLU A 189 11.92 -7.79 14.53
N VAL A 190 11.67 -7.58 13.24
CA VAL A 190 10.40 -7.96 12.59
C VAL A 190 10.10 -9.45 12.65
N ASP A 191 11.12 -10.27 12.85
CA ASP A 191 11.03 -11.72 12.99
C ASP A 191 10.84 -12.19 14.44
N HIS A 192 10.82 -11.27 15.42
CA HIS A 192 10.61 -11.62 16.82
C HIS A 192 9.27 -12.36 17.02
N PRO A 193 9.23 -13.46 17.82
CA PRO A 193 8.02 -14.28 17.99
C PRO A 193 6.79 -13.49 18.43
N GLN A 194 6.97 -12.49 19.30
CA GLN A 194 5.88 -11.64 19.79
C GLN A 194 5.29 -10.78 18.65
N ILE A 195 6.14 -10.16 17.82
CA ILE A 195 5.71 -9.35 16.67
C ILE A 195 4.91 -10.23 15.69
N LYS A 196 5.49 -11.40 15.33
CA LYS A 196 4.81 -12.37 14.46
C LYS A 196 3.46 -12.81 15.02
N ALA A 197 3.38 -13.11 16.33
CA ALA A 197 2.14 -13.54 16.94
C ALA A 197 1.05 -12.47 16.91
N GLU A 198 1.40 -11.20 17.14
CA GLU A 198 0.43 -10.09 17.04
C GLU A 198 -0.03 -9.86 15.60
N MET A 199 0.90 -9.85 14.63
CA MET A 199 0.55 -9.74 13.22
C MET A 199 -0.37 -10.88 12.76
N ASP A 200 -0.05 -12.13 13.11
CA ASP A 200 -0.85 -13.30 12.74
C ASP A 200 -2.28 -13.24 13.31
N LYS A 201 -2.43 -12.73 14.55
CA LYS A 201 -3.76 -12.50 15.17
C LYS A 201 -4.58 -11.49 14.37
N ILE A 202 -3.96 -10.37 13.98
CA ILE A 202 -4.65 -9.31 13.23
C ILE A 202 -5.04 -9.81 11.85
N ILE A 203 -4.14 -10.46 11.12
CA ILE A 203 -4.41 -11.03 9.80
C ILE A 203 -5.64 -11.93 9.84
N LYS A 204 -5.74 -12.81 10.84
CA LYS A 204 -6.91 -13.69 11.02
C LYS A 204 -8.20 -12.91 11.26
N LYS A 205 -8.16 -11.83 12.07
CA LYS A 205 -9.34 -10.98 12.34
C LYS A 205 -9.78 -10.24 11.07
N VAL A 206 -8.85 -9.65 10.35
CA VAL A 206 -9.07 -8.92 9.10
C VAL A 206 -9.70 -9.84 8.03
N ASN A 207 -9.10 -11.02 7.83
CA ASN A 207 -9.61 -12.02 6.89
C ASN A 207 -11.03 -12.48 7.24
N LYS A 208 -11.33 -12.69 8.54
CA LYS A 208 -12.67 -13.07 9.01
C LYS A 208 -13.72 -12.00 8.69
N LYS A 209 -13.31 -10.73 8.63
CA LYS A 209 -14.19 -9.61 8.27
C LYS A 209 -14.36 -9.47 6.74
N GLY A 210 -13.61 -10.23 5.94
CA GLY A 210 -13.67 -10.18 4.48
C GLY A 210 -12.81 -9.08 3.84
N ILE A 211 -11.93 -8.43 4.61
CA ILE A 211 -11.00 -7.40 4.15
C ILE A 211 -9.67 -8.07 3.79
N ALA A 212 -9.01 -7.59 2.74
CA ALA A 212 -7.69 -8.11 2.36
C ALA A 212 -6.63 -7.77 3.41
N ALA A 213 -5.84 -8.76 3.82
CA ALA A 213 -4.74 -8.56 4.76
C ALA A 213 -3.39 -8.54 4.04
N GLY A 214 -2.49 -7.68 4.49
CA GLY A 214 -1.08 -7.62 4.13
C GLY A 214 -0.20 -7.35 5.35
N GLY A 215 1.11 -7.32 5.16
CA GLY A 215 1.96 -6.90 6.28
C GLY A 215 3.42 -7.27 6.15
N TYR A 216 3.79 -8.50 6.00
CA TYR A 216 5.19 -8.86 5.87
C TYR A 216 5.76 -8.47 4.50
N VAL A 217 7.05 -8.18 4.47
CA VAL A 217 7.79 -8.01 3.23
C VAL A 217 8.47 -9.34 2.89
N ALA A 218 8.17 -9.89 1.71
CA ALA A 218 8.76 -11.15 1.26
C ALA A 218 10.23 -10.94 0.88
N LYS A 219 11.13 -11.66 1.55
CA LYS A 219 12.59 -11.64 1.29
C LYS A 219 13.00 -12.82 0.39
N ASN A 220 12.21 -13.88 0.40
CA ASN A 220 12.44 -15.12 -0.33
C ASN A 220 11.15 -15.93 -0.50
N ASP A 221 11.22 -17.04 -1.26
CA ASP A 221 10.08 -17.90 -1.56
C ASP A 221 9.40 -18.50 -0.33
N ASN A 222 10.15 -18.78 0.76
CA ASN A 222 9.56 -19.31 1.98
C ASN A 222 8.70 -18.27 2.69
N ASP A 223 9.10 -17.00 2.64
CA ASP A 223 8.29 -15.91 3.17
C ASP A 223 6.97 -15.79 2.39
N VAL A 224 7.04 -15.83 1.06
CA VAL A 224 5.84 -15.82 0.21
C VAL A 224 4.89 -16.97 0.57
N LYS A 225 5.42 -18.21 0.66
CA LYS A 225 4.62 -19.39 1.04
C LYS A 225 3.97 -19.21 2.42
N ARG A 226 4.73 -18.68 3.39
CA ARG A 226 4.20 -18.41 4.74
C ARG A 226 3.07 -17.40 4.71
N MET A 227 3.24 -16.29 3.99
CA MET A 227 2.23 -15.24 3.86
C MET A 227 0.94 -15.77 3.25
N VAL A 228 1.04 -16.55 2.17
CA VAL A 228 -0.10 -17.19 1.53
C VAL A 228 -0.81 -18.14 2.48
N ASN A 229 -0.07 -18.96 3.21
CA ASN A 229 -0.63 -19.91 4.19
C ASN A 229 -1.31 -19.20 5.38
N LEU A 230 -0.90 -17.97 5.73
CA LEU A 230 -1.58 -17.14 6.71
C LEU A 230 -2.87 -16.49 6.18
N GLY A 231 -3.13 -16.61 4.89
CA GLY A 231 -4.28 -16.01 4.20
C GLY A 231 -4.07 -14.55 3.82
N MET A 232 -2.83 -14.09 3.70
CA MET A 232 -2.58 -12.76 3.17
C MET A 232 -2.92 -12.69 1.69
N GLN A 233 -3.56 -11.60 1.30
CA GLN A 233 -3.88 -11.30 -0.09
C GLN A 233 -2.95 -10.25 -0.69
N ILE A 234 -2.44 -9.31 0.14
CA ILE A 234 -1.53 -8.25 -0.29
C ILE A 234 -0.11 -8.68 0.07
N ILE A 235 0.63 -9.15 -0.92
CA ILE A 235 2.00 -9.59 -0.76
C ILE A 235 2.93 -8.50 -1.29
N THR A 236 3.80 -7.99 -0.45
CA THR A 236 4.79 -7.00 -0.86
C THR A 236 6.19 -7.58 -0.95
N LEU A 237 6.93 -7.09 -1.92
CA LEU A 237 8.37 -7.33 -2.07
C LEU A 237 9.19 -6.31 -1.27
N LEU A 238 10.48 -6.60 -1.17
CA LEU A 238 11.48 -5.62 -0.76
C LEU A 238 11.34 -4.32 -1.59
N PRO A 239 11.68 -3.17 -1.02
CA PRO A 239 11.73 -1.92 -1.77
C PRO A 239 12.66 -2.00 -2.98
N ASP A 240 12.32 -1.26 -4.03
CA ASP A 240 13.09 -1.19 -5.29
C ASP A 240 14.57 -0.87 -5.06
N CYS A 241 14.87 0.08 -4.19
CA CYS A 241 16.23 0.44 -3.79
C CYS A 241 16.98 -0.73 -3.13
N THR A 242 16.30 -1.51 -2.29
CA THR A 242 16.89 -2.67 -1.62
C THR A 242 17.13 -3.82 -2.59
N ILE A 243 16.20 -4.06 -3.52
CA ILE A 243 16.36 -5.07 -4.58
C ILE A 243 17.57 -4.72 -5.43
N LEU A 244 17.69 -3.45 -5.85
CA LEU A 244 18.83 -2.96 -6.64
C LEU A 244 20.15 -3.10 -5.88
N TYR A 245 20.16 -2.72 -4.59
CA TYR A 245 21.33 -2.83 -3.73
C TYR A 245 21.82 -4.29 -3.65
N HIS A 246 20.94 -5.22 -3.30
CA HIS A 246 21.32 -6.63 -3.16
C HIS A 246 21.74 -7.27 -4.47
N ALA A 247 21.10 -6.93 -5.58
CA ALA A 247 21.50 -7.44 -6.90
C ALA A 247 22.93 -7.01 -7.28
N ILE A 248 23.34 -5.79 -6.95
CA ILE A 248 24.71 -5.30 -7.18
C ILE A 248 25.67 -5.92 -6.17
N GLU A 249 25.30 -5.94 -4.87
CA GLU A 249 26.13 -6.50 -3.80
C GLU A 249 26.50 -7.95 -4.05
N GLU A 250 25.56 -8.80 -4.47
CA GLU A 250 25.80 -10.20 -4.82
C GLU A 250 26.85 -10.32 -5.93
N ARG A 251 26.73 -9.55 -7.01
CA ARG A 251 27.65 -9.58 -8.15
C ARG A 251 29.03 -9.06 -7.77
N TYR A 252 29.09 -7.97 -7.02
CA TYR A 252 30.35 -7.39 -6.56
C TYR A 252 31.05 -8.27 -5.53
N GLY A 253 30.31 -8.92 -4.63
CA GLY A 253 30.82 -9.90 -3.69
C GLY A 253 31.52 -11.08 -4.40
N THR A 254 30.95 -11.57 -5.51
CA THR A 254 31.59 -12.59 -6.35
C THR A 254 32.94 -12.11 -6.90
N ILE A 255 32.99 -10.87 -7.39
CA ILE A 255 34.25 -10.29 -7.92
C ILE A 255 35.31 -10.15 -6.80
N LYS A 256 34.91 -9.70 -5.61
CA LYS A 256 35.81 -9.59 -4.45
C LYS A 256 36.42 -10.93 -4.05
N LYS A 257 35.59 -12.00 -4.03
CA LYS A 257 36.08 -13.37 -3.77
C LYS A 257 37.12 -13.82 -4.81
N MET A 258 36.84 -13.54 -6.09
CA MET A 258 37.79 -13.87 -7.17
C MET A 258 39.12 -13.12 -7.06
N LYS A 259 39.10 -11.89 -6.51
CA LYS A 259 40.30 -11.10 -6.26
C LYS A 259 41.03 -11.47 -4.96
N GLY A 260 40.47 -12.34 -4.12
CA GLY A 260 41.02 -12.66 -2.80
C GLY A 260 40.90 -11.54 -1.76
N GLU A 261 39.97 -10.56 -1.98
CA GLU A 261 39.75 -9.42 -1.08
C GLU A 261 38.86 -9.80 0.12
N ILE A 262 38.08 -10.91 0.01
CA ILE A 262 37.24 -11.49 1.09
C ILE A 262 37.33 -13.03 1.04
N ALA A 263 37.25 -13.65 2.21
CA ALA A 263 37.25 -15.11 2.38
C ALA A 263 35.85 -15.71 2.03
#